data_38a30e9056dd6c3249a1dfce5cc838f7
#
_entry.id   38a30e9056dd6c3249a1dfce5cc838f7
#
_cell.length_a   1.000
_cell.length_b   1.000
_cell.length_c   1.000
_cell.angle_alpha   90.00
_cell.angle_beta   90.00
_cell.angle_gamma   90.00
#
_symmetry.space_group_name_H-M   'P 1'
#
loop_
_entity.id
_entity.type
_entity.pdbx_description
1 polymer ?
#
loop_
_entity_poly.entity_id
_entity_poly.type
_entity_poly.pdbx_seq_one_letter_code
_entity_poly.pdbx_strand_id
1 'polypeptide(L)'
;MATHQLTPPITEAQVRELRVDDTVTLQGTLFGIRDATQIAIFDRGRATRFDLAGHAVIHTAPNVRKVAASAEFPTGYAPVCIGTTTSSRMERFTRPLLAQCGVRLIIGKGGLGPGSLAAFSELGGAYLAIIGGTAALETTWVEAIEDVDLDDLHPESLWRFRVCGFGPLRVAMDSHGGSIYAAVDAGARGKRAAALAALGVKAG
;
A
#
# COMPACT_ATOMS: atom_id res chain seq x y z
N MET A 1 -18.86 2.17 -9.48
CA MET A 1 -18.07 1.31 -8.60
C MET A 1 -18.03 -0.07 -9.22
N ALA A 2 -16.89 -0.48 -9.73
CA ALA A 2 -16.63 -1.83 -10.26
C ALA A 2 -15.87 -2.66 -9.23
N THR A 3 -15.86 -3.97 -9.41
CA THR A 3 -15.08 -4.90 -8.58
C THR A 3 -14.07 -5.61 -9.47
N HIS A 4 -12.82 -5.58 -9.08
CA HIS A 4 -11.71 -6.17 -9.81
C HIS A 4 -11.04 -7.25 -8.97
N GLN A 5 -10.67 -8.35 -9.62
CA GLN A 5 -9.80 -9.36 -9.03
C GLN A 5 -8.49 -9.35 -9.81
N LEU A 6 -7.38 -9.08 -9.12
CA LEU A 6 -6.06 -8.93 -9.73
C LEU A 6 -5.09 -9.96 -9.18
N THR A 7 -4.28 -10.52 -10.08
CA THR A 7 -3.21 -11.46 -9.76
C THR A 7 -1.92 -10.93 -10.39
N PRO A 8 -0.83 -10.71 -9.63
CA PRO A 8 0.46 -10.35 -10.18
C PRO A 8 1.01 -11.40 -11.17
N PRO A 9 1.73 -10.98 -12.21
CA PRO A 9 2.10 -9.59 -12.49
C PRO A 9 0.96 -8.78 -13.11
N ILE A 10 0.67 -7.63 -12.49
CA ILE A 10 -0.38 -6.70 -12.91
C ILE A 10 0.19 -5.78 -13.98
N THR A 11 -0.52 -5.68 -15.11
CA THR A 11 -0.11 -4.80 -16.21
C THR A 11 -0.54 -3.36 -15.98
N GLU A 12 0.13 -2.43 -16.66
CA GLU A 12 -0.27 -1.02 -16.65
C GLU A 12 -1.70 -0.84 -17.18
N ALA A 13 -2.08 -1.59 -18.22
CA ALA A 13 -3.43 -1.53 -18.78
C ALA A 13 -4.48 -1.88 -17.73
N GLN A 14 -4.30 -2.95 -16.96
CA GLN A 14 -5.20 -3.33 -15.88
C GLN A 14 -5.31 -2.26 -14.79
N VAL A 15 -4.19 -1.62 -14.43
CA VAL A 15 -4.23 -0.53 -13.44
C VAL A 15 -4.97 0.69 -13.98
N ARG A 16 -4.82 1.00 -15.28
CA ARG A 16 -5.54 2.11 -15.93
C ARG A 16 -7.05 1.87 -16.10
N GLU A 17 -7.55 0.66 -15.87
CA GLU A 17 -8.98 0.39 -15.78
C GLU A 17 -9.58 0.82 -14.44
N LEU A 18 -8.76 0.88 -13.37
CA LEU A 18 -9.22 1.23 -12.04
C LEU A 18 -9.66 2.70 -11.95
N ARG A 19 -10.75 2.93 -11.24
CA ARG A 19 -11.27 4.26 -10.90
C ARG A 19 -11.45 4.41 -9.41
N VAL A 20 -11.35 5.63 -8.92
CA VAL A 20 -11.71 5.95 -7.54
C VAL A 20 -13.08 5.35 -7.21
N ASP A 21 -13.18 4.77 -6.02
CA ASP A 21 -14.34 4.05 -5.47
C ASP A 21 -14.56 2.62 -6.02
N ASP A 22 -13.79 2.17 -6.98
CA ASP A 22 -13.77 0.74 -7.29
C ASP A 22 -13.18 -0.08 -6.13
N THR A 23 -13.45 -1.38 -6.13
CA THR A 23 -12.89 -2.32 -5.16
C THR A 23 -11.97 -3.32 -5.85
N VAL A 24 -10.87 -3.65 -5.18
CA VAL A 24 -9.87 -4.60 -5.67
C VAL A 24 -9.66 -5.71 -4.66
N THR A 25 -9.61 -6.94 -5.13
CA THR A 25 -9.18 -8.11 -4.35
C THR A 25 -7.94 -8.70 -5.01
N LEU A 26 -6.90 -8.99 -4.22
CA LEU A 26 -5.64 -9.53 -4.72
C LEU A 26 -5.51 -11.01 -4.43
N GLN A 27 -4.85 -11.71 -5.37
CA GLN A 27 -4.46 -13.11 -5.26
C GLN A 27 -2.96 -13.25 -5.52
N GLY A 28 -2.32 -14.25 -4.91
CA GLY A 28 -0.93 -14.60 -5.17
C GLY A 28 0.08 -13.79 -4.35
N THR A 29 1.01 -13.12 -4.99
CA THR A 29 2.13 -12.45 -4.29
C THR A 29 1.81 -11.01 -3.91
N LEU A 30 2.07 -10.66 -2.64
CA LEU A 30 2.02 -9.31 -2.10
C LEU A 30 3.33 -9.03 -1.35
N PHE A 31 3.96 -7.87 -1.58
CA PHE A 31 5.16 -7.48 -0.84
C PHE A 31 4.84 -6.53 0.30
N GLY A 32 5.41 -6.80 1.48
CA GLY A 32 5.38 -5.89 2.63
C GLY A 32 6.62 -5.02 2.65
N ILE A 33 6.44 -3.70 2.71
CA ILE A 33 7.52 -2.72 2.70
C ILE A 33 7.21 -1.56 3.66
N ARG A 34 8.26 -0.94 4.22
CA ARG A 34 8.06 0.21 5.11
C ARG A 34 9.22 1.20 5.01
N ASP A 35 9.29 2.15 5.94
CA ASP A 35 10.26 3.27 5.92
C ASP A 35 11.72 2.79 5.78
N ALA A 36 12.19 1.89 6.66
CA ALA A 36 13.58 1.46 6.67
C ALA A 36 13.98 0.73 5.38
N THR A 37 13.10 -0.11 4.85
CA THR A 37 13.33 -0.80 3.58
C THR A 37 13.45 0.18 2.42
N GLN A 38 12.54 1.14 2.32
CA GLN A 38 12.55 2.12 1.22
C GLN A 38 13.76 3.04 1.33
N ILE A 39 14.14 3.48 2.54
CA ILE A 39 15.39 4.21 2.80
C ILE A 39 16.61 3.38 2.37
N ALA A 40 16.64 2.09 2.72
CA ALA A 40 17.75 1.22 2.36
C ALA A 40 17.91 1.10 0.83
N ILE A 41 16.81 0.89 0.12
CA ILE A 41 16.82 0.74 -1.34
C ILE A 41 17.12 2.08 -2.03
N PHE A 42 16.34 3.12 -1.75
CA PHE A 42 16.37 4.35 -2.55
C PHE A 42 17.36 5.40 -2.09
N ASP A 43 17.64 5.51 -0.78
CA ASP A 43 18.58 6.51 -0.27
C ASP A 43 19.99 5.95 -0.10
N ARG A 44 20.10 4.63 0.20
CA ARG A 44 21.39 3.98 0.46
C ARG A 44 21.85 3.05 -0.68
N GLY A 45 21.05 2.90 -1.72
CA GLY A 45 21.38 2.10 -2.90
C GLY A 45 21.51 0.59 -2.64
N ARG A 46 20.86 0.07 -1.58
CA ARG A 46 20.86 -1.37 -1.32
C ARG A 46 20.02 -2.09 -2.38
N ALA A 47 20.61 -3.11 -2.99
CA ALA A 47 19.86 -3.99 -3.89
C ALA A 47 18.93 -4.91 -3.10
N THR A 48 17.78 -5.23 -3.68
CA THR A 48 16.91 -6.33 -3.26
C THR A 48 17.03 -7.47 -4.27
N ARG A 49 16.88 -8.71 -3.79
CA ARG A 49 16.82 -9.89 -4.65
C ARG A 49 15.42 -10.18 -5.19
N PHE A 50 14.41 -9.41 -4.73
CA PHE A 50 13.04 -9.56 -5.21
C PHE A 50 12.78 -8.70 -6.43
N ASP A 51 12.10 -9.30 -7.42
CA ASP A 51 11.50 -8.55 -8.52
C ASP A 51 10.10 -8.05 -8.09
N LEU A 52 9.94 -6.75 -8.02
CA LEU A 52 8.70 -6.09 -7.64
C LEU A 52 7.86 -5.68 -8.86
N ALA A 53 8.37 -5.89 -10.07
CA ALA A 53 7.70 -5.44 -11.29
C ALA A 53 6.32 -6.09 -11.46
N GLY A 54 5.30 -5.26 -11.69
CA GLY A 54 3.92 -5.72 -11.83
C GLY A 54 3.26 -6.15 -10.51
N HIS A 55 3.88 -5.91 -9.35
CA HIS A 55 3.31 -6.33 -8.08
C HIS A 55 2.66 -5.19 -7.29
N ALA A 56 1.91 -5.58 -6.27
CA ALA A 56 1.42 -4.70 -5.22
C ALA A 56 2.40 -4.70 -4.04
N VAL A 57 2.52 -3.55 -3.39
CA VAL A 57 3.20 -3.44 -2.10
C VAL A 57 2.21 -2.96 -1.04
N ILE A 58 2.32 -3.50 0.18
CA ILE A 58 1.58 -2.99 1.34
C ILE A 58 2.54 -2.32 2.32
N HIS A 59 2.19 -1.13 2.76
CA HIS A 59 2.94 -0.42 3.79
C HIS A 59 2.71 -1.06 5.15
N THR A 60 3.60 -1.95 5.56
CA THR A 60 3.51 -2.72 6.80
C THR A 60 4.87 -3.02 7.42
N ALA A 61 4.87 -3.22 8.72
CA ALA A 61 5.89 -3.98 9.44
C ALA A 61 5.14 -5.05 10.23
N PRO A 62 5.13 -6.29 9.76
CA PRO A 62 4.36 -7.35 10.38
C PRO A 62 4.93 -7.68 11.76
N ASN A 63 4.04 -7.99 12.70
CA ASN A 63 4.42 -8.68 13.92
C ASN A 63 4.47 -10.18 13.60
N VAL A 64 5.62 -10.77 13.75
CA VAL A 64 5.89 -12.18 13.46
C VAL A 64 6.54 -12.86 14.66
N ARG A 65 6.34 -14.16 14.78
CA ARG A 65 7.04 -14.99 15.76
C ARG A 65 8.08 -15.87 15.06
N LYS A 66 9.30 -15.86 15.55
CA LYS A 66 10.30 -16.83 15.10
C LYS A 66 9.92 -18.24 15.52
N VAL A 67 9.95 -19.17 14.59
CA VAL A 67 9.63 -20.59 14.77
C VAL A 67 10.68 -21.44 14.04
N ALA A 68 10.71 -22.72 14.29
CA ALA A 68 11.52 -23.62 13.48
C ALA A 68 10.98 -23.63 12.04
N ALA A 69 11.87 -23.59 11.05
CA ALA A 69 11.48 -23.70 9.66
C ALA A 69 10.78 -25.04 9.39
N SER A 70 9.68 -25.01 8.67
CA SER A 70 8.84 -26.17 8.34
C SER A 70 8.14 -25.95 7.00
N ALA A 71 7.40 -26.95 6.53
CA ALA A 71 6.57 -26.78 5.34
C ALA A 71 5.50 -25.67 5.49
N GLU A 72 5.01 -25.48 6.72
CA GLU A 72 4.03 -24.41 7.04
C GLU A 72 4.71 -23.04 7.17
N PHE A 73 5.93 -23.00 7.76
CA PHE A 73 6.69 -21.75 7.97
C PHE A 73 8.08 -21.84 7.33
N PRO A 74 8.15 -21.78 5.99
CA PRO A 74 9.40 -22.05 5.28
C PRO A 74 10.52 -21.05 5.59
N THR A 75 10.17 -19.84 5.99
CA THR A 75 11.09 -18.76 6.36
C THR A 75 11.50 -18.77 7.83
N GLY A 76 10.91 -19.64 8.66
CA GLY A 76 11.06 -19.59 10.11
C GLY A 76 10.30 -18.44 10.78
N TYR A 77 9.33 -17.85 10.09
CA TYR A 77 8.44 -16.82 10.62
C TYR A 77 6.98 -17.24 10.53
N ALA A 78 6.28 -17.23 11.66
CA ALA A 78 4.84 -17.38 11.73
C ALA A 78 4.20 -15.99 11.84
N PRO A 79 3.18 -15.65 11.02
CA PRO A 79 2.49 -14.37 11.13
C PRO A 79 1.68 -14.33 12.43
N VAL A 80 1.77 -13.21 13.16
CA VAL A 80 0.95 -12.93 14.34
C VAL A 80 -0.08 -11.86 14.00
N CYS A 81 0.38 -10.76 13.39
CA CYS A 81 -0.50 -9.68 12.98
C CYS A 81 0.17 -8.87 11.86
N ILE A 82 -0.53 -8.66 10.76
CA ILE A 82 -0.06 -7.82 9.65
C ILE A 82 -0.87 -6.54 9.66
N GLY A 83 -0.31 -5.50 10.33
CA GLY A 83 -0.96 -4.20 10.46
C GLY A 83 -0.43 -3.19 9.46
N THR A 84 -1.34 -2.55 8.74
CA THR A 84 -0.98 -1.49 7.80
C THR A 84 -0.50 -0.24 8.52
N THR A 85 0.61 0.35 8.08
CA THR A 85 1.11 1.63 8.59
C THR A 85 0.60 2.82 7.78
N THR A 86 0.75 4.03 8.34
CA THR A 86 0.38 5.28 7.66
C THR A 86 1.30 5.55 6.47
N SER A 87 0.71 5.67 5.28
CA SER A 87 1.43 5.80 4.01
C SER A 87 2.06 7.16 3.77
N SER A 88 1.49 8.25 4.31
CA SER A 88 1.91 9.62 4.01
C SER A 88 3.40 9.91 4.31
N ARG A 89 4.01 9.20 5.27
CA ARG A 89 5.45 9.31 5.55
C ARG A 89 6.33 8.83 4.40
N MET A 90 5.81 7.92 3.58
CA MET A 90 6.51 7.28 2.48
C MET A 90 6.20 7.90 1.12
N GLU A 91 5.51 9.05 1.11
CA GLU A 91 5.11 9.82 -0.08
C GLU A 91 6.24 9.93 -1.12
N ARG A 92 7.42 10.31 -0.68
CA ARG A 92 8.58 10.54 -1.56
C ARG A 92 9.08 9.29 -2.29
N PHE A 93 8.71 8.12 -1.81
CA PHE A 93 9.12 6.84 -2.39
C PHE A 93 8.14 6.29 -3.44
N THR A 94 6.95 6.88 -3.57
CA THR A 94 5.95 6.43 -4.55
C THR A 94 6.52 6.43 -5.97
N ARG A 95 7.09 7.55 -6.42
CA ARG A 95 7.65 7.66 -7.77
C ARG A 95 8.79 6.66 -8.02
N PRO A 96 9.82 6.53 -7.16
CA PRO A 96 10.86 5.52 -7.39
C PRO A 96 10.34 4.08 -7.30
N LEU A 97 9.37 3.75 -6.47
CA LEU A 97 8.73 2.42 -6.47
C LEU A 97 8.11 2.08 -7.83
N LEU A 98 7.39 3.02 -8.44
CA LEU A 98 6.79 2.78 -9.76
C LEU A 98 7.84 2.79 -10.88
N ALA A 99 8.72 3.80 -10.89
CA ALA A 99 9.64 4.03 -12.00
C ALA A 99 10.82 3.06 -12.05
N GLN A 100 11.39 2.70 -10.89
CA GLN A 100 12.59 1.88 -10.78
C GLN A 100 12.29 0.43 -10.49
N CYS A 101 11.27 0.16 -9.66
CA CYS A 101 10.89 -1.19 -9.26
C CYS A 101 9.69 -1.73 -10.03
N GLY A 102 9.01 -0.94 -10.85
CA GLY A 102 7.85 -1.39 -11.64
C GLY A 102 6.62 -1.75 -10.81
N VAL A 103 6.55 -1.33 -9.53
CA VAL A 103 5.38 -1.53 -8.67
C VAL A 103 4.15 -0.89 -9.31
N ARG A 104 3.00 -1.56 -9.22
CA ARG A 104 1.75 -1.07 -9.82
C ARG A 104 0.72 -0.61 -8.80
N LEU A 105 0.66 -1.24 -7.64
CA LEU A 105 -0.31 -0.91 -6.60
C LEU A 105 0.39 -0.68 -5.27
N ILE A 106 -0.03 0.37 -4.58
CA ILE A 106 0.41 0.65 -3.20
C ILE A 106 -0.80 0.54 -2.28
N ILE A 107 -0.71 -0.31 -1.26
CA ILE A 107 -1.76 -0.52 -0.27
C ILE A 107 -1.35 0.13 1.04
N GLY A 108 -2.27 0.84 1.66
CA GLY A 108 -1.98 1.46 2.95
C GLY A 108 -3.15 2.22 3.55
N LYS A 109 -2.89 2.93 4.64
CA LYS A 109 -3.86 3.82 5.29
C LYS A 109 -3.36 5.25 5.35
N GLY A 110 -4.26 6.21 5.57
CA GLY A 110 -3.93 7.63 5.74
C GLY A 110 -3.63 8.39 4.46
N GLY A 111 -3.68 7.70 3.31
CA GLY A 111 -3.52 8.33 2.00
C GLY A 111 -2.08 8.69 1.64
N LEU A 112 -1.96 9.18 0.42
CA LEU A 112 -0.76 9.75 -0.17
C LEU A 112 -1.10 11.14 -0.73
N GLY A 113 -0.08 11.93 -1.03
CA GLY A 113 -0.21 13.31 -1.45
C GLY A 113 -0.22 13.51 -2.98
N PRO A 114 -0.13 14.79 -3.40
CA PRO A 114 -0.20 15.17 -4.82
C PRO A 114 0.96 14.61 -5.66
N GLY A 115 2.16 14.44 -5.06
CA GLY A 115 3.32 13.87 -5.76
C GLY A 115 3.09 12.42 -6.15
N SER A 116 2.46 11.64 -5.28
CA SER A 116 2.05 10.26 -5.58
C SER A 116 0.95 10.23 -6.64
N LEU A 117 -0.04 11.11 -6.58
CA LEU A 117 -1.11 11.19 -7.58
C LEU A 117 -0.53 11.47 -8.98
N ALA A 118 0.41 12.41 -9.07
CA ALA A 118 1.12 12.69 -10.32
C ALA A 118 1.92 11.47 -10.81
N ALA A 119 2.60 10.76 -9.92
CA ALA A 119 3.33 9.55 -10.27
C ALA A 119 2.40 8.42 -10.76
N PHE A 120 1.24 8.23 -10.13
CA PHE A 120 0.24 7.26 -10.58
C PHE A 120 -0.30 7.59 -11.98
N SER A 121 -0.58 8.85 -12.26
CA SER A 121 -1.07 9.28 -13.56
C SER A 121 -0.03 9.08 -14.67
N GLU A 122 1.22 9.42 -14.40
CA GLU A 122 2.31 9.33 -15.37
C GLU A 122 2.74 7.88 -15.64
N LEU A 123 2.91 7.09 -14.58
CA LEU A 123 3.56 5.78 -14.64
C LEU A 123 2.58 4.59 -14.58
N GLY A 124 1.30 4.85 -14.47
CA GLY A 124 0.27 3.80 -14.36
C GLY A 124 0.34 3.06 -13.04
N GLY A 125 -0.12 3.70 -11.99
CA GLY A 125 -0.23 3.13 -10.65
C GLY A 125 -1.55 3.50 -9.97
N ALA A 126 -1.83 2.89 -8.83
CA ALA A 126 -2.97 3.25 -7.98
C ALA A 126 -2.66 3.03 -6.49
N TYR A 127 -3.37 3.79 -5.65
CA TYR A 127 -3.35 3.59 -4.20
C TYR A 127 -4.65 2.97 -3.74
N LEU A 128 -4.53 1.84 -3.05
CA LEU A 128 -5.63 1.10 -2.47
C LEU A 128 -5.68 1.35 -0.96
N ALA A 129 -6.78 1.91 -0.51
CA ALA A 129 -6.99 2.15 0.92
C ALA A 129 -7.47 0.89 1.62
N ILE A 130 -6.84 0.59 2.75
CA ILE A 130 -7.30 -0.41 3.70
C ILE A 130 -7.70 0.27 5.00
N ILE A 131 -8.70 -0.27 5.69
CA ILE A 131 -9.22 0.32 6.92
C ILE A 131 -8.22 0.08 8.05
N GLY A 132 -7.75 1.15 8.69
CA GLY A 132 -6.89 1.05 9.87
C GLY A 132 -7.61 0.33 11.03
N GLY A 133 -6.87 -0.48 11.78
CA GLY A 133 -7.41 -1.29 12.88
C GLY A 133 -7.91 -2.68 12.46
N THR A 134 -7.88 -3.01 11.17
CA THR A 134 -8.28 -4.32 10.64
C THR A 134 -7.14 -5.35 10.58
N ALA A 135 -6.07 -5.13 11.31
CA ALA A 135 -4.86 -5.96 11.28
C ALA A 135 -5.13 -7.46 11.48
N ALA A 136 -6.09 -7.79 12.33
CA ALA A 136 -6.50 -9.20 12.55
C ALA A 136 -7.14 -9.80 11.29
N LEU A 137 -7.98 -9.03 10.59
CA LEU A 137 -8.61 -9.46 9.35
C LEU A 137 -7.57 -9.56 8.22
N GLU A 138 -6.69 -8.55 8.08
CA GLU A 138 -5.61 -8.57 7.09
C GLU A 138 -4.73 -9.83 7.23
N THR A 139 -4.47 -10.25 8.47
CA THR A 139 -3.68 -11.46 8.75
C THR A 139 -4.35 -12.72 8.24
N THR A 140 -5.68 -12.81 8.25
CA THR A 140 -6.42 -13.99 7.75
C THR A 140 -6.34 -14.15 6.23
N TRP A 141 -6.00 -13.11 5.48
CA TRP A 141 -5.81 -13.17 4.03
C TRP A 141 -4.39 -13.56 3.61
N VAL A 142 -3.47 -13.65 4.58
CA VAL A 142 -2.09 -14.09 4.35
C VAL A 142 -1.98 -15.58 4.61
N GLU A 143 -1.75 -16.35 3.54
CA GLU A 143 -1.57 -17.80 3.66
C GLU A 143 -0.17 -18.18 4.16
N ALA A 144 0.85 -17.44 3.72
CA ALA A 144 2.23 -17.71 4.10
C ALA A 144 3.13 -16.48 3.98
N ILE A 145 4.19 -16.45 4.80
CA ILE A 145 5.37 -15.63 4.58
C ILE A 145 6.34 -16.51 3.78
N GLU A 146 6.40 -16.28 2.46
CA GLU A 146 7.16 -17.13 1.56
C GLU A 146 8.66 -16.85 1.59
N ASP A 147 9.01 -15.58 1.82
CA ASP A 147 10.39 -15.15 1.79
C ASP A 147 10.59 -13.79 2.48
N VAL A 148 11.81 -13.50 2.90
CA VAL A 148 12.20 -12.23 3.54
C VAL A 148 13.54 -11.79 2.98
N ASP A 149 13.62 -10.55 2.52
CA ASP A 149 14.87 -9.90 2.12
C ASP A 149 15.16 -8.70 3.01
N LEU A 150 16.42 -8.27 3.07
CA LEU A 150 16.87 -7.19 3.96
C LEU A 150 16.49 -7.47 5.43
N ASP A 151 16.67 -8.71 5.89
CA ASP A 151 16.20 -9.20 7.19
C ASP A 151 16.90 -8.50 8.38
N ASP A 152 18.06 -7.88 8.14
CA ASP A 152 18.72 -7.01 9.11
C ASP A 152 17.91 -5.74 9.50
N LEU A 153 16.89 -5.42 8.73
CA LEU A 153 15.98 -4.29 8.99
C LEU A 153 14.75 -4.68 9.83
N HIS A 154 14.65 -5.95 10.25
CA HIS A 154 13.49 -6.43 11.01
C HIS A 154 13.01 -5.47 12.11
N PRO A 155 11.69 -5.19 12.25
CA PRO A 155 10.56 -5.78 11.50
C PRO A 155 10.23 -5.10 10.16
N GLU A 156 10.99 -4.09 9.76
CA GLU A 156 10.80 -3.34 8.51
C GLU A 156 11.57 -3.95 7.32
N SER A 157 11.80 -5.27 7.33
CA SER A 157 12.36 -6.05 6.22
C SER A 157 11.46 -5.97 4.99
N LEU A 158 11.95 -6.42 3.85
CA LEU A 158 11.13 -6.62 2.66
C LEU A 158 10.52 -8.03 2.70
N TRP A 159 9.23 -8.10 2.89
CA TRP A 159 8.48 -9.34 3.08
C TRP A 159 7.80 -9.77 1.79
N ARG A 160 7.83 -11.08 1.49
CA ARG A 160 7.03 -11.68 0.42
C ARG A 160 5.96 -12.55 1.02
N PHE A 161 4.71 -12.15 0.83
CA PHE A 161 3.53 -12.86 1.29
C PHE A 161 2.85 -13.58 0.13
N ARG A 162 2.30 -14.76 0.39
CA ARG A 162 1.26 -15.36 -0.42
C ARG A 162 -0.07 -15.00 0.19
N VAL A 163 -0.98 -14.47 -0.64
CA VAL A 163 -2.30 -14.01 -0.20
C VAL A 163 -3.40 -14.64 -1.03
N CYS A 164 -4.55 -14.87 -0.39
CA CYS A 164 -5.76 -15.36 -1.02
C CYS A 164 -6.93 -14.46 -0.63
N GLY A 165 -7.60 -13.85 -1.62
CA GLY A 165 -8.73 -12.99 -1.37
C GLY A 165 -8.40 -11.72 -0.56
N PHE A 166 -7.17 -11.17 -0.71
CA PHE A 166 -6.75 -10.00 0.04
C PHE A 166 -7.56 -8.77 -0.36
N GLY A 167 -8.56 -8.44 0.43
CA GLY A 167 -9.51 -7.38 0.15
C GLY A 167 -10.93 -7.69 0.70
N PRO A 168 -11.96 -6.91 0.30
CA PRO A 168 -11.90 -5.87 -0.74
C PRO A 168 -11.17 -4.58 -0.29
N LEU A 169 -10.34 -4.05 -1.17
CA LEU A 169 -9.62 -2.80 -0.99
C LEU A 169 -10.24 -1.71 -1.87
N ARG A 170 -10.45 -0.51 -1.31
CA ARG A 170 -11.01 0.61 -2.07
C ARG A 170 -9.92 1.33 -2.87
N VAL A 171 -10.14 1.57 -4.16
CA VAL A 171 -9.30 2.47 -4.95
C VAL A 171 -9.49 3.89 -4.43
N ALA A 172 -8.47 4.44 -3.78
CA ALA A 172 -8.51 5.75 -3.16
C ALA A 172 -7.80 6.83 -3.98
N MET A 173 -6.82 6.42 -4.82
CA MET A 173 -6.19 7.28 -5.82
C MET A 173 -5.96 6.43 -7.08
N ASP A 174 -6.32 6.97 -8.23
CA ASP A 174 -6.21 6.28 -9.52
C ASP A 174 -5.20 6.93 -10.47
N SER A 175 -4.95 6.29 -11.61
CA SER A 175 -4.05 6.78 -12.65
C SER A 175 -4.65 7.87 -13.55
N HIS A 176 -5.85 8.36 -13.22
CA HIS A 176 -6.58 9.41 -13.98
C HIS A 176 -6.64 10.74 -13.23
N GLY A 177 -5.91 10.83 -12.10
CA GLY A 177 -5.90 12.02 -11.25
C GLY A 177 -7.03 12.05 -10.23
N GLY A 178 -7.81 10.98 -10.10
CA GLY A 178 -8.82 10.83 -9.06
C GLY A 178 -8.20 10.60 -7.68
N SER A 179 -8.72 11.27 -6.64
CA SER A 179 -8.30 11.09 -5.26
C SER A 179 -9.45 11.39 -4.30
N ILE A 180 -9.85 10.40 -3.49
CA ILE A 180 -10.87 10.62 -2.44
C ILE A 180 -10.38 11.63 -1.41
N TYR A 181 -9.07 11.68 -1.14
CA TYR A 181 -8.49 12.59 -0.16
C TYR A 181 -8.58 14.04 -0.63
N ALA A 182 -8.22 14.31 -1.89
CA ALA A 182 -8.32 15.63 -2.48
C ALA A 182 -9.79 16.11 -2.55
N ALA A 183 -10.71 15.22 -2.90
CA ALA A 183 -12.14 15.55 -2.96
C ALA A 183 -12.70 15.91 -1.57
N VAL A 184 -12.34 15.12 -0.53
CA VAL A 184 -12.77 15.41 0.84
C VAL A 184 -12.17 16.71 1.36
N ASP A 185 -10.89 16.99 1.12
CA ASP A 185 -10.22 18.21 1.52
C ASP A 185 -10.86 19.45 0.86
N ALA A 186 -11.11 19.40 -0.44
CA ALA A 186 -11.80 20.47 -1.16
C ALA A 186 -13.20 20.73 -0.60
N GLY A 187 -13.97 19.66 -0.34
CA GLY A 187 -15.28 19.76 0.27
C GLY A 187 -15.26 20.36 1.69
N ALA A 188 -14.27 19.98 2.50
CA ALA A 188 -14.08 20.50 3.84
C ALA A 188 -13.70 21.99 3.82
N ARG A 189 -12.79 22.39 2.94
CA ARG A 189 -12.41 23.82 2.76
C ARG A 189 -13.60 24.67 2.35
N GLY A 190 -14.45 24.16 1.44
CA GLY A 190 -15.66 24.88 1.01
C GLY A 190 -16.67 25.12 2.15
N LYS A 191 -16.69 24.25 3.17
CA LYS A 191 -17.59 24.34 4.32
C LYS A 191 -17.00 25.09 5.51
N ARG A 192 -15.69 25.37 5.50
CA ARG A 192 -14.96 25.90 6.66
C ARG A 192 -15.55 27.23 7.18
N ALA A 193 -15.82 28.17 6.28
CA ALA A 193 -16.33 29.48 6.67
C ALA A 193 -17.70 29.38 7.38
N ALA A 194 -18.62 28.59 6.83
CA ALA A 194 -19.93 28.36 7.44
C ALA A 194 -19.82 27.65 8.80
N ALA A 195 -18.93 26.67 8.93
CA ALA A 195 -18.72 25.97 10.18
C ALA A 195 -18.13 26.90 11.28
N LEU A 196 -17.16 27.74 10.93
CA LEU A 196 -16.61 28.72 11.86
C LEU A 196 -17.67 29.76 12.32
N ALA A 197 -18.49 30.25 11.38
CA ALA A 197 -19.60 31.18 11.70
C ALA A 197 -20.59 30.52 12.67
N ALA A 198 -20.97 29.25 12.45
CA ALA A 198 -21.88 28.53 13.33
C ALA A 198 -21.29 28.33 14.76
N LEU A 199 -19.98 28.32 14.90
CA LEU A 199 -19.27 28.22 16.19
C LEU A 199 -18.99 29.60 16.82
N GLY A 200 -19.42 30.71 16.19
CA GLY A 200 -19.13 32.07 16.66
C GLY A 200 -17.67 32.49 16.52
N VAL A 201 -16.88 31.77 15.72
CA VAL A 201 -15.45 32.04 15.48
C VAL A 201 -15.33 32.89 14.22
N LYS A 202 -14.64 34.03 14.31
CA LYS A 202 -14.32 34.84 13.12
C LYS A 202 -13.26 34.10 12.29
N ALA A 203 -13.54 33.97 10.99
CA ALA A 203 -12.51 33.50 10.05
C ALA A 203 -11.37 34.53 10.03
N GLY A 204 -10.18 34.12 10.41
CA GLY A 204 -8.95 34.89 10.26
C GLY A 204 -8.45 34.87 8.83
#